data_0f3336d6fcb5beedf95cbe406fbca587
#
_entry.id   0f3336d6fcb5beedf95cbe406fbca587
#
_cell.length_a   1.000
_cell.length_b   1.000
_cell.length_c   1.000
_cell.angle_alpha   90.00
_cell.angle_beta   90.00
_cell.angle_gamma   90.00
#
_symmetry.space_group_name_H-M   'P 1'
#
loop_
_entity.id
_entity.type
_entity.pdbx_description
1 polymer ?
#
loop_
_entity_poly.entity_id
_entity_poly.type
_entity_poly.pdbx_seq_one_letter_code
_entity_poly.pdbx_strand_id
1 'polypeptide(L)'
;MEPSYFGQGFQRHLIFSLIKLSARYTLSAKTTSSKDFSPKLTWILFEEPEAFLHPSQIDVLDVSLRQISQDENSQVLITTHSPEFVSKNIEDLPSLIRLCKKGTTTEVGQISETLLQAILNYNQQEIAKWKASGMYVNADDMSIDMESIKYALWLDPRRCSAFFANKVLLVEGPAETVIIGYLLGIGQVPSPAGGVFILDSIGKFNMHRFMKLFGELGITHAVLYDSDNGKNPEVDKTIEATRNACTIGIDSFPVDLEAFLGVPRPDKPHRKPQHVMWHLHQGKIDKAKLEDLAMKVKTLLGV
;
A
#
# COMPACT_ATOMS: atom_id res chain seq x y z
N MET A 1 -25.48 11.63 -33.22
CA MET A 1 -24.97 12.45 -32.10
C MET A 1 -23.45 12.31 -32.11
N GLU A 2 -22.74 13.43 -32.19
CA GLU A 2 -21.28 13.36 -32.17
C GLU A 2 -20.79 13.05 -30.74
N PRO A 3 -19.75 12.21 -30.59
CA PRO A 3 -19.18 11.84 -29.27
C PRO A 3 -18.76 13.05 -28.43
N SER A 4 -18.41 14.17 -29.08
CA SER A 4 -18.01 15.43 -28.45
C SER A 4 -19.10 16.08 -27.54
N TYR A 5 -20.36 15.72 -27.71
CA TYR A 5 -21.47 16.21 -26.85
C TYR A 5 -21.58 15.46 -25.51
N PHE A 6 -20.84 14.39 -25.32
CA PHE A 6 -20.87 13.65 -24.06
C PHE A 6 -19.69 14.05 -23.17
N GLY A 7 -19.89 14.00 -21.86
CA GLY A 7 -18.82 14.25 -20.90
C GLY A 7 -17.65 13.25 -21.10
N GLN A 8 -16.43 13.67 -20.75
CA GLN A 8 -15.21 12.90 -21.01
C GLN A 8 -15.24 11.48 -20.42
N GLY A 9 -15.85 11.30 -19.23
CA GLY A 9 -16.02 9.97 -18.65
C GLY A 9 -16.87 9.03 -19.50
N PHE A 10 -17.95 9.55 -20.13
CA PHE A 10 -18.78 8.76 -21.05
C PHE A 10 -18.01 8.40 -22.33
N GLN A 11 -17.25 9.34 -22.89
CA GLN A 11 -16.42 9.10 -24.07
C GLN A 11 -15.39 7.98 -23.82
N ARG A 12 -14.71 8.01 -22.69
CA ARG A 12 -13.75 6.96 -22.28
C ARG A 12 -14.45 5.61 -22.08
N HIS A 13 -15.60 5.60 -21.42
CA HIS A 13 -16.39 4.38 -21.25
C HIS A 13 -16.89 3.80 -22.58
N LEU A 14 -17.27 4.65 -23.53
CA LEU A 14 -17.65 4.25 -24.89
C LEU A 14 -16.46 3.63 -25.62
N ILE A 15 -15.29 4.27 -25.60
CA ILE A 15 -14.06 3.75 -26.21
C ILE A 15 -13.72 2.38 -25.61
N PHE A 16 -13.75 2.26 -24.30
CA PHE A 16 -13.51 1.01 -23.59
C PHE A 16 -14.51 -0.09 -24.01
N SER A 17 -15.80 0.24 -24.08
CA SER A 17 -16.84 -0.70 -24.52
C SER A 17 -16.62 -1.14 -25.95
N LEU A 18 -16.18 -0.25 -26.84
CA LEU A 18 -15.84 -0.57 -28.24
C LEU A 18 -14.61 -1.50 -28.32
N ILE A 19 -13.57 -1.26 -27.50
CA ILE A 19 -12.40 -2.14 -27.44
C ILE A 19 -12.80 -3.54 -26.97
N LYS A 20 -13.60 -3.63 -25.89
CA LYS A 20 -14.13 -4.90 -25.37
C LYS A 20 -14.99 -5.64 -26.40
N LEU A 21 -15.81 -4.92 -27.14
CA LEU A 21 -16.60 -5.49 -28.23
C LEU A 21 -15.71 -5.98 -29.40
N SER A 22 -14.72 -5.17 -29.81
CA SER A 22 -13.82 -5.54 -30.90
C SER A 22 -13.03 -6.81 -30.57
N ALA A 23 -12.50 -6.92 -29.33
CA ALA A 23 -11.82 -8.13 -28.85
C ALA A 23 -12.73 -9.37 -28.92
N ARG A 24 -14.02 -9.26 -28.53
CA ARG A 24 -14.99 -10.35 -28.64
C ARG A 24 -15.31 -10.74 -30.08
N TYR A 25 -15.43 -9.77 -30.98
CA TYR A 25 -15.74 -10.04 -32.40
C TYR A 25 -14.55 -10.66 -33.13
N THR A 26 -13.32 -10.28 -32.79
CA THR A 26 -12.11 -10.88 -33.38
C THR A 26 -11.97 -12.37 -33.00
N LEU A 27 -12.43 -12.76 -31.82
CA LEU A 27 -12.47 -14.16 -31.37
C LEU A 27 -13.57 -14.99 -32.03
N SER A 28 -14.68 -14.36 -32.44
CA SER A 28 -15.82 -15.07 -33.10
C SER A 28 -15.63 -15.28 -34.59
N ALA A 29 -14.73 -14.55 -35.24
CA ALA A 29 -14.52 -14.58 -36.68
C ALA A 29 -13.63 -15.76 -37.18
N LYS A 30 -13.64 -16.90 -36.50
CA LYS A 30 -12.90 -18.10 -36.91
C LYS A 30 -13.49 -18.82 -38.13
N THR A 31 -14.48 -18.25 -38.81
CA THR A 31 -15.08 -18.86 -40.00
C THR A 31 -15.11 -17.88 -41.17
N THR A 32 -14.32 -18.21 -42.20
CA THR A 32 -14.42 -17.76 -43.61
C THR A 32 -13.97 -16.37 -43.96
N SER A 33 -12.75 -16.20 -44.26
CA SER A 33 -12.11 -15.66 -45.48
C SER A 33 -10.67 -15.22 -45.22
N SER A 34 -9.76 -15.47 -46.11
CA SER A 34 -8.31 -15.21 -46.02
C SER A 34 -7.93 -13.75 -46.08
N LYS A 35 -8.85 -12.82 -45.80
CA LYS A 35 -8.65 -11.37 -45.84
C LYS A 35 -8.94 -10.66 -44.52
N ASP A 36 -9.41 -11.36 -43.50
CA ASP A 36 -9.70 -10.74 -42.23
C ASP A 36 -8.42 -10.59 -41.42
N PHE A 37 -8.12 -9.35 -41.01
CA PHE A 37 -7.04 -9.03 -40.13
C PHE A 37 -7.28 -9.72 -38.78
N SER A 38 -6.50 -10.76 -38.48
CA SER A 38 -6.51 -11.45 -37.20
C SER A 38 -5.16 -11.23 -36.53
N PRO A 39 -5.02 -10.23 -35.64
CA PRO A 39 -3.75 -9.96 -34.97
C PRO A 39 -3.38 -11.15 -34.07
N LYS A 40 -2.10 -11.54 -34.10
CA LYS A 40 -1.57 -12.57 -33.20
C LYS A 40 -1.43 -12.07 -31.78
N LEU A 41 -1.28 -10.76 -31.61
CA LEU A 41 -1.16 -10.07 -30.33
C LEU A 41 -1.83 -8.69 -30.42
N THR A 42 -2.65 -8.36 -29.44
CA THR A 42 -3.28 -7.04 -29.29
C THR A 42 -2.71 -6.36 -28.04
N TRP A 43 -2.10 -5.20 -28.23
CA TRP A 43 -1.68 -4.36 -27.12
C TRP A 43 -2.72 -3.28 -26.87
N ILE A 44 -3.15 -3.16 -25.61
CA ILE A 44 -4.07 -2.13 -25.15
C ILE A 44 -3.30 -1.24 -24.19
N LEU A 45 -3.05 -0.01 -24.59
CA LEU A 45 -2.32 0.99 -23.84
C LEU A 45 -3.31 2.05 -23.37
N PHE A 46 -3.47 2.18 -22.04
CA PHE A 46 -4.34 3.18 -21.45
C PHE A 46 -3.55 4.15 -20.55
N GLU A 47 -3.71 5.42 -20.79
CA GLU A 47 -3.23 6.49 -19.93
C GLU A 47 -4.38 6.97 -19.04
N GLU A 48 -4.18 6.86 -17.70
CA GLU A 48 -5.11 7.28 -16.66
C GLU A 48 -6.57 6.90 -16.97
N PRO A 49 -6.86 5.59 -17.11
CA PRO A 49 -8.21 5.15 -17.51
C PRO A 49 -9.29 5.54 -16.50
N GLU A 50 -8.91 5.84 -15.26
CA GLU A 50 -9.79 6.31 -14.18
C GLU A 50 -10.24 7.76 -14.33
N ALA A 51 -9.54 8.56 -15.11
CA ALA A 51 -9.82 9.99 -15.19
C ALA A 51 -11.29 10.24 -15.60
N PHE A 52 -11.97 11.07 -14.79
CA PHE A 52 -13.39 11.42 -14.95
C PHE A 52 -14.39 10.29 -14.70
N LEU A 53 -13.97 9.15 -14.15
CA LEU A 53 -14.86 8.07 -13.75
C LEU A 53 -15.28 8.22 -12.27
N HIS A 54 -16.51 7.78 -11.97
CA HIS A 54 -16.93 7.60 -10.60
C HIS A 54 -16.21 6.38 -9.96
N PRO A 55 -15.89 6.37 -8.67
CA PRO A 55 -15.20 5.23 -8.02
C PRO A 55 -15.78 3.86 -8.35
N SER A 56 -17.11 3.71 -8.33
CA SER A 56 -17.77 2.45 -8.71
C SER A 56 -17.55 2.03 -10.17
N GLN A 57 -17.25 2.98 -11.05
CA GLN A 57 -16.94 2.69 -12.45
C GLN A 57 -15.47 2.27 -12.61
N ILE A 58 -14.59 2.75 -11.75
CA ILE A 58 -13.17 2.34 -11.72
C ILE A 58 -13.08 0.85 -11.37
N ASP A 59 -13.84 0.38 -10.35
CA ASP A 59 -13.88 -1.04 -10.00
C ASP A 59 -14.33 -1.92 -11.18
N VAL A 60 -15.38 -1.51 -11.89
CA VAL A 60 -15.88 -2.24 -13.07
C VAL A 60 -14.84 -2.23 -14.18
N LEU A 61 -14.14 -1.12 -14.36
CA LEU A 61 -13.08 -0.99 -15.36
C LEU A 61 -11.89 -1.89 -15.03
N ASP A 62 -11.41 -1.91 -13.77
CA ASP A 62 -10.33 -2.79 -13.33
C ASP A 62 -10.64 -4.25 -13.60
N VAL A 63 -11.80 -4.73 -13.16
CA VAL A 63 -12.25 -6.11 -13.43
C VAL A 63 -12.27 -6.41 -14.92
N SER A 64 -12.75 -5.48 -15.73
CA SER A 64 -12.84 -5.69 -17.18
C SER A 64 -11.48 -5.71 -17.87
N LEU A 65 -10.53 -4.84 -17.46
CA LEU A 65 -9.17 -4.83 -17.99
C LEU A 65 -8.42 -6.12 -17.63
N ARG A 66 -8.59 -6.61 -16.41
CA ARG A 66 -8.03 -7.90 -15.98
C ARG A 66 -8.62 -9.07 -16.77
N GLN A 67 -9.92 -9.07 -17.05
CA GLN A 67 -10.53 -10.10 -17.92
C GLN A 67 -9.95 -10.09 -19.33
N ILE A 68 -9.66 -8.92 -19.89
CA ILE A 68 -9.04 -8.80 -21.22
C ILE A 68 -7.58 -9.30 -21.17
N SER A 69 -6.83 -9.01 -20.11
CA SER A 69 -5.44 -9.44 -19.98
C SER A 69 -5.27 -10.95 -19.78
N GLN A 70 -6.34 -11.68 -19.45
CA GLN A 70 -6.34 -13.14 -19.36
C GLN A 70 -6.42 -13.83 -20.74
N ASP A 71 -6.72 -13.08 -21.81
CA ASP A 71 -6.69 -13.62 -23.17
C ASP A 71 -5.23 -13.71 -23.64
N GLU A 72 -4.82 -14.92 -24.08
CA GLU A 72 -3.46 -15.22 -24.55
C GLU A 72 -2.97 -14.29 -25.69
N ASN A 73 -3.90 -13.69 -26.41
CA ASN A 73 -3.60 -12.78 -27.52
C ASN A 73 -3.71 -11.28 -27.13
N SER A 74 -3.90 -10.97 -25.85
CA SER A 74 -4.09 -9.60 -25.39
C SER A 74 -3.13 -9.24 -24.25
N GLN A 75 -2.52 -8.07 -24.35
CA GLN A 75 -1.72 -7.49 -23.28
C GLN A 75 -2.26 -6.10 -22.96
N VAL A 76 -2.49 -5.84 -21.68
CA VAL A 76 -2.96 -4.55 -21.18
C VAL A 76 -1.85 -3.85 -20.39
N LEU A 77 -1.56 -2.61 -20.74
CA LEU A 77 -0.69 -1.74 -20.00
C LEU A 77 -1.45 -0.46 -19.67
N ILE A 78 -1.48 -0.09 -18.39
CA ILE A 78 -2.09 1.15 -17.94
C ILE A 78 -1.08 2.01 -17.19
N THR A 79 -1.16 3.33 -17.36
CA THR A 79 -0.57 4.29 -16.44
C THR A 79 -1.68 4.84 -15.56
N THR A 80 -1.45 4.93 -14.25
CA THR A 80 -2.50 5.32 -13.31
C THR A 80 -1.93 6.00 -12.07
N HIS A 81 -2.72 6.87 -11.46
CA HIS A 81 -2.52 7.40 -10.11
C HIS A 81 -3.56 6.85 -9.11
N SER A 82 -4.43 5.93 -9.55
CA SER A 82 -5.47 5.35 -8.73
C SER A 82 -5.00 4.08 -8.00
N PRO A 83 -5.09 4.03 -6.67
CA PRO A 83 -4.78 2.82 -5.91
C PRO A 83 -5.75 1.67 -6.17
N GLU A 84 -6.91 1.92 -6.79
CA GLU A 84 -7.89 0.90 -7.15
C GLU A 84 -7.36 -0.10 -8.18
N PHE A 85 -6.43 0.32 -9.05
CA PHE A 85 -5.78 -0.56 -10.03
C PHE A 85 -4.62 -1.38 -9.45
N VAL A 86 -4.17 -1.07 -8.23
CA VAL A 86 -3.19 -1.92 -7.55
C VAL A 86 -3.88 -3.20 -7.11
N SER A 87 -3.39 -4.34 -7.59
CA SER A 87 -4.01 -5.62 -7.31
C SER A 87 -4.01 -5.98 -5.84
N LYS A 88 -5.12 -6.53 -5.36
CA LYS A 88 -5.23 -7.18 -4.06
C LYS A 88 -4.57 -8.56 -4.05
N ASN A 89 -4.30 -9.13 -5.21
CA ASN A 89 -3.59 -10.40 -5.32
C ASN A 89 -2.09 -10.17 -5.36
N ILE A 90 -1.37 -10.75 -4.42
CA ILE A 90 0.09 -10.61 -4.33
C ILE A 90 0.80 -11.15 -5.58
N GLU A 91 0.24 -12.15 -6.22
CA GLU A 91 0.78 -12.76 -7.45
C GLU A 91 0.81 -11.77 -8.63
N ASP A 92 -0.01 -10.71 -8.58
CA ASP A 92 -0.02 -9.66 -9.60
C ASP A 92 1.01 -8.55 -9.33
N LEU A 93 1.65 -8.51 -8.15
CA LEU A 93 2.67 -7.49 -7.82
C LEU A 93 3.82 -7.42 -8.83
N PRO A 94 4.28 -8.53 -9.47
CA PRO A 94 5.27 -8.46 -10.54
C PRO A 94 4.85 -7.64 -11.75
N SER A 95 3.54 -7.46 -11.98
CA SER A 95 3.02 -6.61 -13.07
C SER A 95 3.05 -5.12 -12.74
N LEU A 96 3.27 -4.75 -11.47
CA LEU A 96 3.31 -3.36 -11.02
C LEU A 96 4.69 -2.76 -11.28
N ILE A 97 4.72 -1.68 -12.06
CA ILE A 97 5.93 -0.90 -12.35
C ILE A 97 5.74 0.48 -11.72
N ARG A 98 6.52 0.77 -10.67
CA ARG A 98 6.51 2.09 -10.03
C ARG A 98 7.58 2.99 -10.67
N LEU A 99 7.15 4.16 -11.12
CA LEU A 99 8.04 5.20 -11.63
C LEU A 99 8.18 6.30 -10.57
N CYS A 100 9.40 6.65 -10.21
CA CYS A 100 9.70 7.71 -9.25
C CYS A 100 10.69 8.70 -9.82
N LYS A 101 10.33 9.99 -9.85
CA LYS A 101 11.25 11.03 -10.30
C LYS A 101 12.22 11.41 -9.18
N LYS A 102 13.53 11.30 -9.46
CA LYS A 102 14.61 11.76 -8.58
C LYS A 102 15.47 12.79 -9.31
N GLY A 103 15.26 14.05 -9.00
CA GLY A 103 15.92 15.16 -9.71
C GLY A 103 15.55 15.17 -11.19
N THR A 104 16.52 14.92 -12.06
CA THR A 104 16.36 14.87 -13.53
C THR A 104 16.16 13.44 -14.07
N THR A 105 16.28 12.40 -13.23
CA THR A 105 16.16 10.99 -13.63
C THR A 105 14.86 10.39 -13.13
N THR A 106 14.42 9.33 -13.82
CA THR A 106 13.31 8.48 -13.37
C THR A 106 13.87 7.12 -12.92
N GLU A 107 13.59 6.75 -11.69
CA GLU A 107 13.89 5.42 -11.16
C GLU A 107 12.68 4.51 -11.34
N VAL A 108 12.95 3.23 -11.60
CA VAL A 108 11.95 2.19 -11.79
C VAL A 108 12.03 1.23 -10.62
N GLY A 109 10.93 1.04 -9.92
CA GLY A 109 10.76 0.00 -8.91
C GLY A 109 9.82 -1.09 -9.44
N GLN A 110 10.27 -2.34 -9.41
CA GLN A 110 9.47 -3.48 -9.82
C GLN A 110 9.92 -4.73 -9.05
N ILE A 111 8.97 -5.55 -8.66
CA ILE A 111 9.20 -6.83 -7.98
C ILE A 111 9.09 -7.93 -9.03
N SER A 112 10.17 -8.68 -9.29
CA SER A 112 10.10 -9.87 -10.13
C SER A 112 9.41 -11.02 -9.39
N GLU A 113 8.91 -12.02 -10.12
CA GLU A 113 8.36 -13.24 -9.51
C GLU A 113 9.34 -13.92 -8.56
N THR A 114 10.61 -14.03 -8.95
CA THR A 114 11.67 -14.60 -8.11
C THR A 114 11.85 -13.79 -6.82
N LEU A 115 11.84 -12.48 -6.92
CA LEU A 115 11.97 -11.59 -5.76
C LEU A 115 10.75 -11.66 -4.85
N LEU A 116 9.54 -11.77 -5.42
CA LEU A 116 8.32 -11.98 -4.66
C LEU A 116 8.39 -13.27 -3.83
N GLN A 117 8.82 -14.38 -4.43
CA GLN A 117 9.01 -15.64 -3.72
C GLN A 117 10.07 -15.52 -2.60
N ALA A 118 11.14 -14.77 -2.85
CA ALA A 118 12.16 -14.48 -1.83
C ALA A 118 11.58 -13.68 -0.64
N ILE A 119 10.69 -12.70 -0.90
CA ILE A 119 9.99 -11.93 0.14
C ILE A 119 9.10 -12.86 0.98
N LEU A 120 8.29 -13.70 0.34
CA LEU A 120 7.40 -14.63 1.04
C LEU A 120 8.18 -15.63 1.90
N ASN A 121 9.27 -16.18 1.36
CA ASN A 121 10.15 -17.09 2.10
C ASN A 121 10.83 -16.39 3.28
N TYR A 122 11.28 -15.15 3.12
CA TYR A 122 11.83 -14.34 4.20
C TYR A 122 10.82 -14.16 5.34
N ASN A 123 9.58 -13.79 5.02
CA ASN A 123 8.52 -13.62 6.03
C ASN A 123 8.28 -14.90 6.82
N GLN A 124 8.27 -16.05 6.16
CA GLN A 124 8.11 -17.34 6.83
C GLN A 124 9.29 -17.68 7.73
N GLN A 125 10.53 -17.38 7.30
CA GLN A 125 11.71 -17.58 8.14
C GLN A 125 11.65 -16.72 9.41
N GLU A 126 11.18 -15.48 9.32
CA GLU A 126 11.00 -14.62 10.50
C GLU A 126 9.94 -15.19 11.46
N ILE A 127 8.80 -15.64 10.94
CA ILE A 127 7.75 -16.30 11.75
C ILE A 127 8.31 -17.57 12.44
N ALA A 128 9.12 -18.35 11.73
CA ALA A 128 9.77 -19.54 12.30
C ALA A 128 10.74 -19.18 13.45
N LYS A 129 11.49 -18.09 13.33
CA LYS A 129 12.34 -17.55 14.41
C LYS A 129 11.51 -17.13 15.62
N TRP A 130 10.39 -16.43 15.41
CA TRP A 130 9.49 -16.04 16.48
C TRP A 130 8.93 -17.25 17.22
N LYS A 131 8.50 -18.30 16.50
CA LYS A 131 8.05 -19.56 17.07
C LYS A 131 9.15 -20.25 17.89
N ALA A 132 10.38 -20.29 17.35
CA ALA A 132 11.52 -20.88 18.02
C ALA A 132 11.92 -20.12 19.31
N SER A 133 11.64 -18.82 19.39
CA SER A 133 11.84 -18.02 20.62
C SER A 133 10.76 -18.22 21.68
N GLY A 134 9.77 -19.08 21.44
CA GLY A 134 8.67 -19.34 22.36
C GLY A 134 7.45 -18.45 22.17
N MET A 135 7.41 -17.62 21.12
CA MET A 135 6.20 -16.87 20.80
C MET A 135 5.11 -17.79 20.26
N TYR A 136 3.87 -17.48 20.63
CA TYR A 136 2.73 -18.17 20.05
C TYR A 136 2.55 -17.77 18.58
N VAL A 137 2.57 -18.77 17.71
CA VAL A 137 2.34 -18.65 16.26
C VAL A 137 1.34 -19.72 15.85
N ASN A 138 0.28 -19.35 15.15
CA ASN A 138 -0.67 -20.30 14.64
C ASN A 138 -0.01 -21.23 13.60
N ALA A 139 -0.52 -22.46 13.46
CA ALA A 139 0.05 -23.43 12.55
C ALA A 139 -0.06 -23.00 11.07
N ASP A 140 -1.18 -22.37 10.71
CA ASP A 140 -1.47 -21.85 9.38
C ASP A 140 -0.60 -20.62 9.00
N ASP A 141 -0.15 -19.84 9.99
CA ASP A 141 0.77 -18.72 9.76
C ASP A 141 2.13 -19.18 9.15
N MET A 142 2.43 -20.46 9.20
CA MET A 142 3.64 -21.06 8.65
C MET A 142 3.52 -21.42 7.16
N SER A 143 2.41 -21.14 6.48
CA SER A 143 2.21 -21.47 5.07
C SER A 143 2.41 -20.27 4.15
N ILE A 144 2.93 -20.50 2.93
CA ILE A 144 3.04 -19.48 1.87
C ILE A 144 1.66 -18.98 1.47
N ASP A 145 0.68 -19.88 1.41
CA ASP A 145 -0.70 -19.52 1.06
C ASP A 145 -1.29 -18.51 2.05
N MET A 146 -1.01 -18.70 3.36
CA MET A 146 -1.44 -17.75 4.37
C MET A 146 -0.74 -16.38 4.22
N GLU A 147 0.54 -16.34 3.86
CA GLU A 147 1.21 -15.08 3.55
C GLU A 147 0.54 -14.37 2.36
N SER A 148 0.21 -15.09 1.30
CA SER A 148 -0.52 -14.54 0.15
C SER A 148 -1.90 -13.99 0.55
N ILE A 149 -2.65 -14.72 1.39
CA ILE A 149 -3.94 -14.27 1.94
C ILE A 149 -3.78 -12.99 2.76
N LYS A 150 -2.76 -12.90 3.62
CA LYS A 150 -2.49 -11.70 4.41
C LYS A 150 -2.29 -10.48 3.52
N TYR A 151 -1.45 -10.58 2.50
CA TYR A 151 -1.26 -9.48 1.56
C TYR A 151 -2.56 -9.11 0.82
N ALA A 152 -3.36 -10.10 0.38
CA ALA A 152 -4.64 -9.85 -0.26
C ALA A 152 -5.62 -9.08 0.63
N LEU A 153 -5.58 -9.33 1.94
CA LEU A 153 -6.41 -8.61 2.91
C LEU A 153 -5.86 -7.21 3.25
N TRP A 154 -4.53 -7.02 3.22
CA TRP A 154 -3.91 -5.76 3.63
C TRP A 154 -3.70 -4.78 2.49
N LEU A 155 -3.60 -5.25 1.24
CA LEU A 155 -3.50 -4.40 0.06
C LEU A 155 -4.89 -3.88 -0.37
N ASP A 156 -5.60 -3.23 0.55
CA ASP A 156 -6.79 -2.46 0.23
C ASP A 156 -6.41 -1.13 -0.46
N PRO A 157 -7.32 -0.46 -1.18
CA PRO A 157 -7.01 0.77 -1.91
C PRO A 157 -6.42 1.87 -1.04
N ARG A 158 -6.85 1.98 0.22
CA ARG A 158 -6.29 2.97 1.15
C ARG A 158 -4.81 2.71 1.40
N ARG A 159 -4.41 1.46 1.68
CA ARG A 159 -3.00 1.11 1.89
C ARG A 159 -2.21 1.11 0.60
N CYS A 160 -2.83 0.74 -0.51
CA CYS A 160 -2.22 0.83 -1.84
C CYS A 160 -1.87 2.28 -2.24
N SER A 161 -2.48 3.30 -1.62
CA SER A 161 -2.06 4.70 -1.79
C SER A 161 -0.60 4.93 -1.41
N ALA A 162 -0.02 4.08 -0.54
CA ALA A 162 1.41 4.13 -0.21
C ALA A 162 2.32 3.91 -1.43
N PHE A 163 1.88 3.15 -2.43
CA PHE A 163 2.67 2.91 -3.66
C PHE A 163 2.87 4.19 -4.49
N PHE A 164 2.01 5.17 -4.32
CA PHE A 164 2.07 6.48 -5.00
C PHE A 164 2.71 7.57 -4.14
N ALA A 165 2.97 7.29 -2.87
CA ALA A 165 3.53 8.27 -1.95
C ALA A 165 5.03 8.48 -2.19
N ASN A 166 5.49 9.73 -2.01
CA ASN A 166 6.91 10.05 -2.02
C ASN A 166 7.61 9.60 -0.74
N LYS A 167 6.90 9.64 0.39
CA LYS A 167 7.37 9.21 1.71
C LYS A 167 6.25 8.57 2.49
N VAL A 168 6.51 7.44 3.13
CA VAL A 168 5.56 6.73 3.99
C VAL A 168 6.05 6.76 5.44
N LEU A 169 5.17 7.08 6.37
CA LEU A 169 5.36 6.79 7.79
C LEU A 169 4.54 5.56 8.15
N LEU A 170 5.24 4.45 8.36
CA LEU A 170 4.64 3.19 8.77
C LEU A 170 4.45 3.20 10.27
N VAL A 171 3.21 3.07 10.73
CA VAL A 171 2.83 3.07 12.15
C VAL A 171 2.12 1.77 12.51
N GLU A 172 2.03 1.47 13.81
CA GLU A 172 1.45 0.21 14.25
C GLU A 172 -0.04 0.12 13.95
N GLY A 173 -0.78 1.20 14.19
CA GLY A 173 -2.22 1.15 14.06
C GLY A 173 -2.90 2.50 13.87
N PRO A 174 -4.24 2.50 13.96
CA PRO A 174 -5.05 3.67 13.69
C PRO A 174 -4.94 4.77 14.78
N ALA A 175 -4.46 4.46 15.99
CA ALA A 175 -4.26 5.48 17.04
C ALA A 175 -3.15 6.45 16.65
N GLU A 176 -2.00 5.92 16.21
CA GLU A 176 -0.88 6.70 15.68
C GLU A 176 -1.31 7.48 14.44
N THR A 177 -2.06 6.83 13.53
CA THR A 177 -2.54 7.46 12.30
C THR A 177 -3.34 8.73 12.58
N VAL A 178 -4.27 8.70 13.54
CA VAL A 178 -5.14 9.86 13.80
C VAL A 178 -4.42 10.98 14.53
N ILE A 179 -3.57 10.68 15.52
CA ILE A 179 -2.87 11.72 16.28
C ILE A 179 -1.77 12.38 15.45
N ILE A 180 -1.00 11.61 14.68
CA ILE A 180 0.05 12.15 13.80
C ILE A 180 -0.59 12.92 12.65
N GLY A 181 -1.71 12.41 12.09
CA GLY A 181 -2.50 13.14 11.10
C GLY A 181 -3.00 14.49 11.61
N TYR A 182 -3.42 14.56 12.88
CA TYR A 182 -3.78 15.81 13.53
C TYR A 182 -2.58 16.77 13.62
N LEU A 183 -1.40 16.30 14.08
CA LEU A 183 -0.19 17.13 14.20
C LEU A 183 0.30 17.69 12.85
N LEU A 184 0.16 16.90 11.78
CA LEU A 184 0.41 17.36 10.41
C LEU A 184 -0.63 18.41 9.98
N GLY A 185 -1.90 18.15 10.28
CA GLY A 185 -3.01 19.04 9.91
C GLY A 185 -2.97 20.43 10.56
N ILE A 186 -2.46 20.53 11.79
CA ILE A 186 -2.28 21.82 12.48
C ILE A 186 -0.90 22.45 12.22
N GLY A 187 -0.04 21.82 11.38
CA GLY A 187 1.28 22.32 11.04
C GLY A 187 2.34 22.17 12.15
N GLN A 188 2.04 21.45 13.22
CA GLN A 188 3.00 21.18 14.29
C GLN A 188 4.14 20.25 13.83
N VAL A 189 3.83 19.35 12.90
CA VAL A 189 4.80 18.61 12.10
C VAL A 189 4.73 19.16 10.67
N PRO A 190 5.81 19.74 10.11
CA PRO A 190 5.83 20.18 8.72
C PRO A 190 5.64 18.98 7.77
N SER A 191 4.81 19.15 6.75
CA SER A 191 4.72 18.12 5.71
C SER A 191 5.99 18.14 4.87
N PRO A 192 6.67 17.00 4.67
CA PRO A 192 7.83 16.95 3.79
C PRO A 192 7.44 17.31 2.35
N ALA A 193 8.42 17.74 1.55
CA ALA A 193 8.21 18.01 0.14
C ALA A 193 7.62 16.77 -0.56
N GLY A 194 6.50 16.94 -1.26
CA GLY A 194 5.75 15.85 -1.88
C GLY A 194 4.82 15.08 -0.93
N GLY A 195 4.64 15.55 0.30
CA GLY A 195 3.74 14.96 1.27
C GLY A 195 4.29 13.70 1.98
N VAL A 196 3.54 13.25 2.97
CA VAL A 196 3.76 11.99 3.66
C VAL A 196 2.45 11.21 3.76
N PHE A 197 2.50 9.92 3.49
CA PHE A 197 1.39 9.02 3.71
C PHE A 197 1.62 8.26 5.04
N ILE A 198 0.65 8.35 5.95
CA ILE A 198 0.69 7.59 7.21
C ILE A 198 -0.05 6.28 6.97
N LEU A 199 0.68 5.17 7.06
CA LEU A 199 0.15 3.84 6.83
C LEU A 199 0.12 3.04 8.13
N ASP A 200 -1.08 2.60 8.55
CA ASP A 200 -1.20 1.63 9.62
C ASP A 200 -0.86 0.22 9.10
N SER A 201 0.02 -0.48 9.80
CA SER A 201 0.49 -1.83 9.44
C SER A 201 -0.40 -2.95 9.98
N ILE A 202 -1.50 -2.63 10.65
CA ILE A 202 -2.36 -3.61 11.33
C ILE A 202 -1.54 -4.40 12.39
N GLY A 203 -0.76 -3.68 13.20
CA GLY A 203 0.11 -4.21 14.24
C GLY A 203 1.56 -4.39 13.80
N LYS A 204 2.48 -4.29 14.78
CA LYS A 204 3.93 -4.34 14.52
C LYS A 204 4.41 -5.63 13.86
N PHE A 205 3.69 -6.73 14.05
CA PHE A 205 4.00 -8.03 13.44
C PHE A 205 3.98 -8.02 11.90
N ASN A 206 3.39 -7.00 11.29
CA ASN A 206 3.28 -6.87 9.83
C ASN A 206 4.24 -5.85 9.23
N MET A 207 4.89 -5.02 10.04
CA MET A 207 5.74 -3.91 9.57
C MET A 207 6.85 -4.38 8.63
N HIS A 208 7.56 -5.45 8.98
CA HIS A 208 8.64 -6.00 8.17
C HIS A 208 8.19 -6.36 6.75
N ARG A 209 6.94 -6.78 6.57
CA ARG A 209 6.35 -7.11 5.26
C ARG A 209 6.24 -5.88 4.38
N PHE A 210 5.67 -4.79 4.92
CA PHE A 210 5.58 -3.51 4.21
C PHE A 210 6.98 -2.94 3.92
N MET A 211 7.90 -3.00 4.89
CA MET A 211 9.26 -2.53 4.70
C MET A 211 9.98 -3.25 3.55
N LYS A 212 9.79 -4.59 3.44
CA LYS A 212 10.33 -5.37 2.30
C LYS A 212 9.74 -4.91 0.98
N LEU A 213 8.42 -4.83 0.86
CA LEU A 213 7.76 -4.35 -0.36
C LEU A 213 8.24 -2.93 -0.74
N PHE A 214 8.31 -2.04 0.24
CA PHE A 214 8.72 -0.66 0.01
C PHE A 214 10.18 -0.55 -0.43
N GLY A 215 11.06 -1.38 0.13
CA GLY A 215 12.45 -1.43 -0.28
C GLY A 215 12.61 -1.79 -1.76
N GLU A 216 11.92 -2.82 -2.21
CA GLU A 216 11.99 -3.30 -3.59
C GLU A 216 11.30 -2.37 -4.60
N LEU A 217 10.27 -1.66 -4.17
CA LEU A 217 9.57 -0.67 -4.99
C LEU A 217 10.20 0.73 -4.92
N GLY A 218 11.30 0.91 -4.20
CA GLY A 218 11.96 2.20 -4.04
C GLY A 218 11.13 3.24 -3.29
N ILE A 219 10.28 2.81 -2.33
CA ILE A 219 9.42 3.69 -1.54
C ILE A 219 10.15 4.10 -0.26
N THR A 220 10.48 5.38 -0.16
CA THR A 220 11.09 5.95 1.04
C THR A 220 10.14 5.85 2.22
N HIS A 221 10.59 5.26 3.33
CA HIS A 221 9.74 5.05 4.49
C HIS A 221 10.49 5.22 5.82
N ALA A 222 9.74 5.63 6.83
CA ALA A 222 10.11 5.59 8.24
C ALA A 222 9.16 4.69 9.00
N VAL A 223 9.59 4.20 10.18
CA VAL A 223 8.83 3.25 11.00
C VAL A 223 8.73 3.75 12.43
N LEU A 224 7.53 3.69 13.00
CA LEU A 224 7.26 4.01 14.39
C LEU A 224 6.32 2.96 14.99
N TYR A 225 6.76 2.28 16.05
CA TYR A 225 6.02 1.16 16.65
C TYR A 225 6.07 1.17 18.19
N ASP A 226 5.25 0.32 18.82
CA ASP A 226 5.23 0.11 20.26
C ASP A 226 6.21 -1.02 20.64
N SER A 227 7.18 -0.78 21.52
CA SER A 227 8.10 -1.82 22.02
C SER A 227 7.47 -2.71 23.10
N ASP A 228 6.31 -2.33 23.66
CA ASP A 228 5.56 -3.08 24.68
C ASP A 228 6.41 -3.49 25.89
N ASN A 229 7.32 -2.64 26.36
CA ASN A 229 8.32 -2.96 27.40
C ASN A 229 9.22 -4.17 27.02
N GLY A 230 9.50 -4.36 25.74
CA GLY A 230 10.31 -5.48 25.27
C GLY A 230 9.59 -6.83 25.33
N LYS A 231 8.26 -6.85 25.33
CA LYS A 231 7.47 -8.11 25.42
C LYS A 231 7.68 -9.06 24.23
N ASN A 232 7.93 -8.50 23.04
CA ASN A 232 8.14 -9.26 21.81
C ASN A 232 9.47 -8.88 21.14
N PRO A 233 10.62 -9.10 21.78
CA PRO A 233 11.91 -8.58 21.32
C PRO A 233 12.35 -9.14 19.97
N GLU A 234 11.91 -10.33 19.60
CA GLU A 234 12.24 -10.92 18.29
C GLU A 234 11.52 -10.20 17.14
N VAL A 235 10.32 -9.67 17.37
CA VAL A 235 9.61 -8.85 16.38
C VAL A 235 10.35 -7.51 16.20
N ASP A 236 10.74 -6.89 17.30
CA ASP A 236 11.50 -5.63 17.26
C ASP A 236 12.84 -5.83 16.51
N LYS A 237 13.55 -6.94 16.76
CA LYS A 237 14.75 -7.33 16.02
C LYS A 237 14.47 -7.55 14.54
N THR A 238 13.35 -8.18 14.19
CA THR A 238 12.95 -8.39 12.79
C THR A 238 12.71 -7.05 12.08
N ILE A 239 12.04 -6.10 12.73
CA ILE A 239 11.82 -4.75 12.17
C ILE A 239 13.17 -4.08 11.89
N GLU A 240 14.08 -4.07 12.86
CA GLU A 240 15.42 -3.49 12.69
C GLU A 240 16.25 -4.21 11.60
N ALA A 241 16.21 -5.53 11.56
CA ALA A 241 16.92 -6.33 10.56
C ALA A 241 16.36 -6.16 9.14
N THR A 242 15.11 -5.69 9.01
CA THR A 242 14.47 -5.44 7.72
C THR A 242 14.80 -4.06 7.15
N ARG A 243 15.57 -3.24 7.86
CA ARG A 243 16.08 -1.96 7.37
C ARG A 243 16.73 -2.13 6.00
N ASN A 244 16.44 -1.23 5.08
CA ASN A 244 16.94 -1.25 3.71
C ASN A 244 17.28 0.19 3.24
N ALA A 245 17.75 0.34 2.01
CA ALA A 245 18.18 1.63 1.45
C ALA A 245 17.06 2.71 1.42
N CYS A 246 15.79 2.29 1.44
CA CYS A 246 14.63 3.19 1.45
C CYS A 246 14.16 3.53 2.88
N THR A 247 14.71 2.89 3.92
CA THR A 247 14.35 3.14 5.32
C THR A 247 15.13 4.35 5.85
N ILE A 248 14.46 5.47 6.06
CA ILE A 248 15.09 6.71 6.55
C ILE A 248 15.18 6.81 8.07
N GLY A 249 14.32 6.10 8.81
CA GLY A 249 14.34 6.07 10.26
C GLY A 249 13.49 4.94 10.82
N ILE A 250 13.88 4.39 11.96
CA ILE A 250 13.09 3.47 12.78
C ILE A 250 13.17 4.00 14.20
N ASP A 251 12.03 4.11 14.87
CA ASP A 251 11.94 4.52 16.27
C ASP A 251 10.75 3.83 16.93
N SER A 252 10.72 3.79 18.24
CA SER A 252 9.64 3.12 18.99
C SER A 252 9.22 3.93 20.22
N PHE A 253 8.00 3.63 20.69
CA PHE A 253 7.59 3.99 22.04
C PHE A 253 8.06 2.89 23.00
N PRO A 254 8.63 3.21 24.17
CA PRO A 254 9.10 2.19 25.11
C PRO A 254 8.00 1.23 25.58
N VAL A 255 6.80 1.75 25.77
CA VAL A 255 5.59 0.98 26.13
C VAL A 255 4.63 0.99 24.94
N ASP A 256 3.80 2.01 24.86
CA ASP A 256 2.86 2.26 23.78
C ASP A 256 2.61 3.79 23.63
N LEU A 257 1.88 4.16 22.59
CA LEU A 257 1.51 5.56 22.33
C LEU A 257 0.74 6.18 23.51
N GLU A 258 -0.20 5.44 24.12
CA GLU A 258 -1.03 5.93 25.21
C GLU A 258 -0.16 6.30 26.42
N ALA A 259 0.76 5.42 26.81
CA ALA A 259 1.71 5.67 27.91
C ALA A 259 2.64 6.85 27.60
N PHE A 260 3.11 6.96 26.36
CA PHE A 260 3.93 8.08 25.91
C PHE A 260 3.20 9.42 26.06
N LEU A 261 1.92 9.48 25.69
CA LEU A 261 1.08 10.67 25.80
C LEU A 261 0.54 10.93 27.22
N GLY A 262 0.73 9.98 28.15
CA GLY A 262 0.17 10.06 29.50
C GLY A 262 -1.35 9.86 29.55
N VAL A 263 -1.89 9.13 28.57
CA VAL A 263 -3.31 8.80 28.45
C VAL A 263 -3.55 7.39 28.99
N PRO A 264 -4.59 7.15 29.82
CA PRO A 264 -4.91 5.79 30.26
C PRO A 264 -5.28 4.89 29.07
N ARG A 265 -4.87 3.64 29.14
CA ARG A 265 -5.20 2.64 28.11
C ARG A 265 -6.70 2.33 28.16
N PRO A 266 -7.43 2.33 27.04
CA PRO A 266 -8.84 1.94 27.03
C PRO A 266 -9.00 0.43 27.24
N ASP A 267 -10.12 0.00 27.86
CA ASP A 267 -10.41 -1.41 28.13
C ASP A 267 -10.46 -2.27 26.85
N LYS A 268 -10.80 -1.65 25.71
CA LYS A 268 -10.95 -2.34 24.43
C LYS A 268 -9.99 -1.74 23.39
N PRO A 269 -9.09 -2.54 22.78
CA PRO A 269 -8.07 -2.06 21.84
C PRO A 269 -8.63 -1.26 20.66
N HIS A 270 -9.80 -1.66 20.13
CA HIS A 270 -10.44 -0.94 19.00
C HIS A 270 -10.89 0.48 19.35
N ARG A 271 -10.93 0.86 20.64
CA ARG A 271 -11.26 2.20 21.10
C ARG A 271 -10.05 3.13 21.22
N LYS A 272 -8.84 2.65 21.02
CA LYS A 272 -7.62 3.46 21.14
C LYS A 272 -7.67 4.77 20.34
N PRO A 273 -8.05 4.79 19.04
CA PRO A 273 -8.08 6.02 18.26
C PRO A 273 -9.04 7.08 18.82
N GLN A 274 -10.29 6.67 19.13
CA GLN A 274 -11.29 7.60 19.69
C GLN A 274 -10.84 8.10 21.07
N HIS A 275 -10.23 7.22 21.86
CA HIS A 275 -9.80 7.54 23.21
C HIS A 275 -8.67 8.57 23.24
N VAL A 276 -7.66 8.41 22.42
CA VAL A 276 -6.57 9.38 22.26
C VAL A 276 -7.12 10.72 21.78
N MET A 277 -7.95 10.72 20.73
CA MET A 277 -8.52 11.96 20.20
C MET A 277 -9.47 12.65 21.19
N TRP A 278 -10.22 11.88 21.98
CA TRP A 278 -11.07 12.44 23.03
C TRP A 278 -10.23 13.15 24.11
N HIS A 279 -9.12 12.51 24.56
CA HIS A 279 -8.23 13.14 25.56
C HIS A 279 -7.56 14.42 25.00
N LEU A 280 -7.19 14.39 23.71
CA LEU A 280 -6.67 15.57 23.02
C LEU A 280 -7.71 16.70 23.01
N HIS A 281 -8.93 16.43 22.61
CA HIS A 281 -10.04 17.41 22.56
C HIS A 281 -10.40 17.98 23.93
N GLN A 282 -10.24 17.18 24.99
CA GLN A 282 -10.49 17.63 26.38
C GLN A 282 -9.28 18.37 26.98
N GLY A 283 -8.20 18.58 26.23
CA GLY A 283 -6.98 19.21 26.74
C GLY A 283 -6.28 18.42 27.85
N LYS A 284 -6.50 17.09 27.89
CA LYS A 284 -5.94 16.19 28.91
C LYS A 284 -4.58 15.61 28.54
N ILE A 285 -4.10 15.84 27.33
CA ILE A 285 -2.74 15.51 26.93
C ILE A 285 -1.86 16.73 27.18
N ASP A 286 -0.76 16.54 27.89
CA ASP A 286 0.20 17.61 28.16
C ASP A 286 0.77 18.12 26.82
N LYS A 287 0.85 19.46 26.68
CA LYS A 287 1.46 20.09 25.50
C LYS A 287 2.89 19.63 25.27
N ALA A 288 3.69 19.46 26.32
CA ALA A 288 5.04 18.94 26.20
C ALA A 288 5.07 17.54 25.56
N LYS A 289 4.12 16.66 25.90
CA LYS A 289 4.01 15.34 25.30
C LYS A 289 3.62 15.37 23.80
N LEU A 290 2.80 16.33 23.42
CA LEU A 290 2.47 16.55 22.00
C LEU A 290 3.67 17.11 21.23
N GLU A 291 4.44 18.00 21.84
CA GLU A 291 5.68 18.54 21.29
C GLU A 291 6.75 17.45 21.15
N ASP A 292 6.91 16.58 22.15
CA ASP A 292 7.80 15.42 22.11
C ASP A 292 7.40 14.45 20.97
N LEU A 293 6.11 14.17 20.82
CA LEU A 293 5.61 13.34 19.71
C LEU A 293 5.89 14.01 18.35
N ALA A 294 5.61 15.31 18.25
CA ALA A 294 5.89 16.05 17.03
C ALA A 294 7.38 16.03 16.69
N MET A 295 8.26 16.19 17.69
CA MET A 295 9.71 16.12 17.49
C MET A 295 10.16 14.73 17.04
N LYS A 296 9.63 13.66 17.66
CA LYS A 296 9.90 12.28 17.27
C LYS A 296 9.53 12.03 15.79
N VAL A 297 8.34 12.49 15.37
CA VAL A 297 7.87 12.34 13.98
C VAL A 297 8.69 13.20 13.01
N LYS A 298 9.06 14.44 13.38
CA LYS A 298 9.95 15.29 12.57
C LYS A 298 11.29 14.59 12.32
N THR A 299 11.91 14.09 13.38
CA THR A 299 13.20 13.37 13.29
C THR A 299 13.10 12.17 12.35
N LEU A 300 12.04 11.36 12.49
CA LEU A 300 11.80 10.22 11.62
C LEU A 300 11.59 10.61 10.15
N LEU A 301 10.90 11.71 9.90
CA LEU A 301 10.61 12.19 8.55
C LEU A 301 11.74 13.05 7.96
N GLY A 302 12.72 13.48 8.79
CA GLY A 302 13.80 14.35 8.36
C GLY A 302 13.30 15.75 7.96
N VAL A 303 12.41 16.36 8.77
CA VAL A 303 11.81 17.69 8.55
C VAL A 303 11.94 18.58 9.81
#